data_1c3ce9d76c7f493f03a082bda048f0d8
#
_entry.id   1c3ce9d76c7f493f03a082bda048f0d8
#
_cell.length_a   1.000
_cell.length_b   1.000
_cell.length_c   1.000
_cell.angle_alpha   90.00
_cell.angle_beta   90.00
_cell.angle_gamma   90.00
#
_symmetry.space_group_name_H-M   'P 1'
#
loop_
_entity.id
_entity.type
_entity.pdbx_description
1 polymer ?
#
loop_
_entity_poly.entity_id
_entity_poly.type
_entity_poly.pdbx_seq_one_letter_code
_entity_poly.pdbx_strand_id
1 'polypeptide(L)'
;MAGAATGNRFHSDKPLQIARWHAQGQAVDVRYAYSSAEDWAGGHAGQYDVVTCMEMLEHVPQPSAVIDACAALVKPGGWVFFSTINRNPLSFLLAIVGVEYVLRILPVGTHQYSRLIKPAELAGMARNAGLVLLDQRGLGYNPLTQRFRLHGFLGLGYLLAMQKTA
;
A
#
# COMPACT_ATOMS: atom_id res chain seq x y z
N MET A 1 5.07 19.02 4.40
CA MET A 1 6.21 18.09 4.19
C MET A 1 5.66 16.73 3.87
N ALA A 2 6.04 16.13 2.75
CA ALA A 2 5.72 14.74 2.44
C ALA A 2 6.87 13.87 2.96
N GLY A 3 6.56 12.84 3.75
CA GLY A 3 7.54 11.88 4.23
C GLY A 3 7.24 10.51 3.63
N ALA A 4 8.21 9.85 3.03
CA ALA A 4 8.10 8.47 2.62
C ALA A 4 8.99 7.60 3.51
N ALA A 5 8.37 6.68 4.25
CA ALA A 5 9.07 5.61 4.95
C ALA A 5 8.90 4.33 4.11
N THR A 6 9.98 3.64 3.80
CA THR A 6 9.93 2.34 3.14
C THR A 6 10.37 1.26 4.11
N GLY A 7 9.41 0.51 4.65
CA GLY A 7 9.68 -0.72 5.38
C GLY A 7 9.90 -1.86 4.40
N ASN A 8 11.12 -2.21 4.09
CA ASN A 8 11.40 -3.39 3.29
C ASN A 8 12.53 -4.23 3.91
N ARG A 9 12.33 -5.56 3.96
CA ARG A 9 13.32 -6.55 4.40
C ARG A 9 14.55 -6.69 3.48
N PHE A 10 14.62 -5.90 2.40
CA PHE A 10 15.81 -5.90 1.56
C PHE A 10 16.90 -5.08 2.23
N HIS A 11 17.95 -5.75 2.66
CA HIS A 11 19.16 -5.22 3.30
C HIS A 11 19.98 -4.31 2.36
N SER A 12 19.35 -3.45 1.57
CA SER A 12 20.04 -2.56 0.67
C SER A 12 19.40 -1.17 0.65
N ASP A 13 20.22 -0.15 0.86
CA ASP A 13 19.84 1.26 0.71
C ASP A 13 19.58 1.68 -0.74
N LYS A 14 19.81 0.78 -1.71
CA LYS A 14 19.69 1.09 -3.15
C LYS A 14 18.36 1.69 -3.56
N PRO A 15 17.19 1.15 -3.17
CA PRO A 15 15.89 1.75 -3.53
C PRO A 15 15.75 3.18 -3.02
N LEU A 16 16.21 3.46 -1.80
CA LEU A 16 16.18 4.81 -1.22
C LEU A 16 17.14 5.77 -1.93
N GLN A 17 18.31 5.30 -2.34
CA GLN A 17 19.26 6.11 -3.12
C GLN A 17 18.66 6.51 -4.46
N ILE A 18 18.02 5.56 -5.16
CA ILE A 18 17.35 5.82 -6.44
C ILE A 18 16.19 6.80 -6.23
N ALA A 19 15.38 6.62 -5.18
CA ALA A 19 14.26 7.51 -4.88
C ALA A 19 14.73 8.93 -4.57
N ARG A 20 15.81 9.09 -3.78
CA ARG A 20 16.42 10.40 -3.50
C ARG A 20 16.93 11.08 -4.76
N TRP A 21 17.64 10.34 -5.60
CA TRP A 21 18.15 10.86 -6.88
C TRP A 21 17.01 11.31 -7.81
N HIS A 22 15.95 10.51 -7.91
CA HIS A 22 14.76 10.84 -8.69
C HIS A 22 14.05 12.09 -8.16
N ALA A 23 13.89 12.23 -6.85
CA ALA A 23 13.26 13.39 -6.23
C ALA A 23 14.04 14.69 -6.49
N GLN A 24 15.38 14.63 -6.44
CA GLN A 24 16.26 15.76 -6.78
C GLN A 24 16.04 16.22 -8.23
N GLY A 25 15.94 15.29 -9.18
CA GLY A 25 15.68 15.60 -10.58
C GLY A 25 14.28 16.20 -10.85
N GLN A 26 13.33 16.01 -9.94
CA GLN A 26 11.94 16.49 -10.05
C GLN A 26 11.68 17.75 -9.22
N ALA A 27 12.68 18.26 -8.49
CA ALA A 27 12.53 19.39 -7.56
C ALA A 27 11.38 19.19 -6.53
N VAL A 28 11.19 17.94 -6.07
CA VAL A 28 10.17 17.58 -5.07
C VAL A 28 10.82 17.47 -3.70
N ASP A 29 10.28 18.17 -2.70
CA ASP A 29 10.75 18.09 -1.31
C ASP A 29 10.13 16.85 -0.63
N VAL A 30 10.87 15.73 -0.66
CA VAL A 30 10.51 14.48 0.00
C VAL A 30 11.58 14.05 0.99
N ARG A 31 11.18 13.75 2.22
CA ARG A 31 12.05 13.21 3.26
C ARG A 31 12.00 11.68 3.22
N TYR A 32 13.11 11.04 2.88
CA TYR A 32 13.25 9.60 2.88
C TYR A 32 13.91 9.10 4.17
N ALA A 33 13.30 8.09 4.81
CA ALA A 33 13.84 7.41 5.99
C ALA A 33 13.90 5.90 5.74
N TYR A 34 14.94 5.25 6.25
CA TYR A 34 15.05 3.80 6.30
C TYR A 34 14.53 3.34 7.66
N SER A 35 13.27 2.87 7.69
CA SER A 35 12.59 2.44 8.90
C SER A 35 11.44 1.50 8.55
N SER A 36 11.04 0.63 9.46
CA SER A 36 9.73 -0.01 9.38
C SER A 36 8.62 1.02 9.68
N ALA A 37 7.39 0.72 9.28
CA ALA A 37 6.26 1.59 9.61
C ALA A 37 6.02 1.62 11.13
N GLU A 38 6.20 0.47 11.78
CA GLU A 38 6.04 0.28 13.22
C GLU A 38 7.06 1.10 14.03
N ASP A 39 8.35 1.02 13.65
CA ASP A 39 9.41 1.79 14.31
C ASP A 39 9.20 3.30 14.10
N TRP A 40 8.81 3.68 12.88
CA TRP A 40 8.54 5.08 12.56
C TRP A 40 7.37 5.63 13.37
N ALA A 41 6.31 4.85 13.54
CA ALA A 41 5.13 5.24 14.32
C ALA A 41 5.46 5.49 15.80
N GLY A 42 6.43 4.77 16.38
CA GLY A 42 6.86 4.95 17.75
C GLY A 42 7.33 6.37 18.08
N GLY A 43 7.89 7.11 17.11
CA GLY A 43 8.38 8.48 17.29
C GLY A 43 7.54 9.57 16.62
N HIS A 44 6.52 9.21 15.82
CA HIS A 44 5.82 10.15 14.95
C HIS A 44 4.28 10.01 15.01
N ALA A 45 3.75 9.47 16.10
CA ALA A 45 2.32 9.28 16.28
C ALA A 45 1.54 10.61 16.16
N GLY A 46 0.44 10.60 15.41
CA GLY A 46 -0.46 11.74 15.23
C GLY A 46 0.16 12.95 14.53
N GLN A 47 1.19 12.76 13.72
CA GLN A 47 1.88 13.88 13.05
C GLN A 47 1.41 14.12 11.62
N TYR A 48 0.74 13.16 10.98
CA TYR A 48 0.42 13.22 9.56
C TYR A 48 -1.06 13.48 9.31
N ASP A 49 -1.38 14.35 8.37
CA ASP A 49 -2.75 14.60 7.92
C ASP A 49 -3.24 13.48 7.01
N VAL A 50 -2.30 12.90 6.23
CA VAL A 50 -2.57 11.78 5.30
C VAL A 50 -1.43 10.76 5.39
N VAL A 51 -1.80 9.50 5.46
CA VAL A 51 -0.88 8.35 5.36
C VAL A 51 -1.30 7.49 4.18
N THR A 52 -0.34 7.03 3.38
CA THR A 52 -0.59 6.10 2.28
C THR A 52 0.25 4.84 2.44
N CYS A 53 -0.38 3.68 2.28
CA CYS A 53 0.27 2.37 2.27
C CYS A 53 -0.20 1.62 1.02
N MET A 54 0.59 1.74 -0.05
CA MET A 54 0.23 1.28 -1.38
C MET A 54 1.02 0.04 -1.76
N GLU A 55 0.32 -1.05 -2.18
CA GLU A 55 0.90 -2.31 -2.69
C GLU A 55 2.02 -2.87 -1.77
N MET A 56 1.81 -2.80 -0.46
CA MET A 56 2.81 -3.22 0.53
C MET A 56 2.31 -4.35 1.44
N LEU A 57 1.02 -4.36 1.77
CA LEU A 57 0.46 -5.24 2.80
C LEU A 57 0.58 -6.72 2.46
N GLU A 58 0.55 -7.10 1.19
CA GLU A 58 0.74 -8.47 0.70
C GLU A 58 2.19 -8.96 0.82
N HIS A 59 3.13 -8.05 1.06
CA HIS A 59 4.56 -8.36 1.16
C HIS A 59 5.07 -8.44 2.60
N VAL A 60 4.26 -8.06 3.59
CA VAL A 60 4.64 -8.08 5.00
C VAL A 60 4.11 -9.33 5.71
N PRO A 61 4.79 -9.81 6.78
CA PRO A 61 4.33 -10.99 7.52
C PRO A 61 3.06 -10.73 8.32
N GLN A 62 2.90 -9.51 8.84
CA GLN A 62 1.81 -9.10 9.72
C GLN A 62 1.18 -7.80 9.20
N PRO A 63 0.24 -7.87 8.25
CA PRO A 63 -0.43 -6.68 7.71
C PRO A 63 -1.12 -5.83 8.78
N SER A 64 -1.69 -6.45 9.82
CA SER A 64 -2.34 -5.74 10.92
C SER A 64 -1.39 -4.80 11.66
N ALA A 65 -0.13 -5.21 11.93
CA ALA A 65 0.84 -4.35 12.60
C ALA A 65 1.18 -3.09 11.78
N VAL A 66 1.29 -3.23 10.45
CA VAL A 66 1.49 -2.08 9.55
C VAL A 66 0.27 -1.17 9.52
N ILE A 67 -0.94 -1.74 9.55
CA ILE A 67 -2.20 -0.97 9.60
C ILE A 67 -2.30 -0.19 10.91
N ASP A 68 -1.97 -0.83 12.04
CA ASP A 68 -1.92 -0.19 13.36
C ASP A 68 -0.91 0.98 13.36
N ALA A 69 0.27 0.78 12.77
CA ALA A 69 1.27 1.83 12.62
C ALA A 69 0.76 2.99 11.76
N CYS A 70 0.10 2.73 10.63
CA CYS A 70 -0.52 3.77 9.80
C CYS A 70 -1.59 4.56 10.59
N ALA A 71 -2.42 3.85 11.36
CA ALA A 71 -3.42 4.47 12.21
C ALA A 71 -2.80 5.29 13.36
N ALA A 72 -1.67 4.85 13.91
CA ALA A 72 -0.94 5.61 14.93
C ALA A 72 -0.33 6.90 14.34
N LEU A 73 0.23 6.83 13.14
CA LEU A 73 0.87 7.95 12.45
C LEU A 73 -0.09 9.09 12.10
N VAL A 74 -1.31 8.75 11.68
CA VAL A 74 -2.28 9.74 11.21
C VAL A 74 -2.93 10.48 12.40
N LYS A 75 -3.19 11.78 12.21
CA LYS A 75 -3.92 12.63 13.17
C LYS A 75 -5.36 12.15 13.34
N PRO A 76 -6.02 12.41 14.49
CA PRO A 76 -7.48 12.32 14.58
C PRO A 76 -8.15 13.11 13.45
N GLY A 77 -9.13 12.53 12.77
CA GLY A 77 -9.78 13.10 11.59
C GLY A 77 -8.97 13.03 10.29
N GLY A 78 -7.71 12.61 10.34
CA GLY A 78 -6.86 12.46 9.15
C GLY A 78 -7.17 11.21 8.33
N TRP A 79 -6.56 11.08 7.17
CA TRP A 79 -6.87 10.07 6.16
C TRP A 79 -5.78 9.01 6.04
N VAL A 80 -6.20 7.77 5.84
CA VAL A 80 -5.30 6.66 5.48
C VAL A 80 -5.81 6.00 4.20
N PHE A 81 -4.92 5.84 3.22
CA PHE A 81 -5.21 5.14 1.98
C PHE A 81 -4.42 3.85 1.92
N PHE A 82 -5.12 2.75 1.71
CA PHE A 82 -4.52 1.44 1.48
C PHE A 82 -4.81 0.95 0.07
N SER A 83 -3.82 0.38 -0.62
CA SER A 83 -4.07 -0.41 -1.82
C SER A 83 -3.41 -1.78 -1.73
N THR A 84 -4.02 -2.77 -2.33
CA THR A 84 -3.48 -4.13 -2.50
C THR A 84 -4.30 -4.91 -3.53
N ILE A 85 -3.91 -6.15 -3.80
CA ILE A 85 -4.59 -7.07 -4.72
C ILE A 85 -5.60 -7.91 -3.94
N ASN A 86 -6.83 -8.02 -4.48
CA ASN A 86 -7.89 -8.81 -3.90
C ASN A 86 -7.60 -10.32 -4.00
N ARG A 87 -7.83 -11.07 -2.93
CA ARG A 87 -7.71 -12.53 -2.92
C ARG A 87 -8.96 -13.20 -3.48
N ASN A 88 -8.97 -13.47 -4.78
CA ASN A 88 -10.03 -14.22 -5.46
C ASN A 88 -9.48 -14.96 -6.69
N PRO A 89 -10.24 -15.89 -7.29
CA PRO A 89 -9.78 -16.67 -8.46
C PRO A 89 -9.41 -15.81 -9.67
N LEU A 90 -10.08 -14.68 -9.88
CA LEU A 90 -9.79 -13.77 -10.99
C LEU A 90 -8.41 -13.10 -10.82
N SER A 91 -8.10 -12.64 -9.61
CA SER A 91 -6.78 -12.09 -9.30
C SER A 91 -5.68 -13.12 -9.44
N PHE A 92 -5.93 -14.36 -9.00
CA PHE A 92 -5.00 -15.48 -9.21
C PHE A 92 -4.71 -15.68 -10.71
N LEU A 93 -5.74 -15.75 -11.52
CA LEU A 93 -5.60 -16.00 -12.95
C LEU A 93 -4.89 -14.83 -13.67
N LEU A 94 -5.27 -13.60 -13.39
CA LEU A 94 -4.77 -12.44 -14.13
C LEU A 94 -3.46 -11.89 -13.54
N ALA A 95 -3.36 -11.67 -12.23
CA ALA A 95 -2.19 -11.07 -11.61
C ALA A 95 -1.03 -12.08 -11.45
N ILE A 96 -1.32 -13.34 -11.13
CA ILE A 96 -0.29 -14.34 -10.92
C ILE A 96 -0.02 -15.09 -12.24
N VAL A 97 -1.01 -15.83 -12.75
CA VAL A 97 -0.79 -16.65 -13.94
C VAL A 97 -0.53 -15.78 -15.17
N GLY A 98 -1.34 -14.73 -15.39
CA GLY A 98 -1.21 -13.85 -16.54
C GLY A 98 0.10 -13.06 -16.54
N VAL A 99 0.40 -12.35 -15.47
CA VAL A 99 1.53 -11.42 -15.42
C VAL A 99 2.87 -12.13 -15.17
N GLU A 100 2.90 -13.14 -14.29
CA GLU A 100 4.16 -13.81 -13.92
C GLU A 100 4.50 -14.97 -14.89
N TYR A 101 3.53 -15.81 -15.26
CA TYR A 101 3.81 -17.02 -16.05
C TYR A 101 3.63 -16.83 -17.55
N VAL A 102 2.58 -16.12 -18.00
CA VAL A 102 2.28 -15.95 -19.43
C VAL A 102 3.05 -14.76 -20.00
N LEU A 103 2.86 -13.57 -19.45
CA LEU A 103 3.49 -12.34 -19.97
C LEU A 103 4.92 -12.15 -19.46
N ARG A 104 5.30 -12.81 -18.36
CA ARG A 104 6.62 -12.72 -17.73
C ARG A 104 7.09 -11.27 -17.48
N ILE A 105 6.15 -10.38 -17.19
CA ILE A 105 6.41 -8.98 -16.88
C ILE A 105 7.06 -8.86 -15.49
N LEU A 106 6.64 -9.73 -14.56
CA LEU A 106 7.21 -9.84 -13.22
C LEU A 106 7.85 -11.21 -13.02
N PRO A 107 8.87 -11.34 -12.16
CA PRO A 107 9.44 -12.61 -11.78
C PRO A 107 8.41 -13.55 -11.17
N VAL A 108 8.50 -14.85 -11.48
CA VAL A 108 7.64 -15.88 -10.90
C VAL A 108 7.80 -15.89 -9.37
N GLY A 109 6.69 -15.91 -8.64
CA GLY A 109 6.67 -15.89 -7.18
C GLY A 109 6.66 -14.48 -6.58
N THR A 110 6.51 -13.43 -7.38
CA THR A 110 6.35 -12.05 -6.90
C THR A 110 5.10 -11.94 -6.02
N HIS A 111 3.99 -12.59 -6.40
CA HIS A 111 2.75 -12.60 -5.64
C HIS A 111 2.46 -14.00 -5.11
N GLN A 112 2.25 -14.10 -3.80
CA GLN A 112 1.78 -15.31 -3.15
C GLN A 112 0.27 -15.18 -2.89
N TYR A 113 -0.55 -16.02 -3.52
CA TYR A 113 -2.01 -15.96 -3.43
C TYR A 113 -2.53 -15.92 -1.96
N SER A 114 -1.91 -16.69 -1.08
CA SER A 114 -2.27 -16.74 0.34
C SER A 114 -2.05 -15.41 1.09
N ARG A 115 -1.22 -14.53 0.56
CA ARG A 115 -0.92 -13.22 1.14
C ARG A 115 -1.79 -12.08 0.58
N LEU A 116 -2.51 -12.34 -0.51
CA LEU A 116 -3.48 -11.38 -1.02
C LEU A 116 -4.59 -11.18 0.00
N ILE A 117 -5.15 -9.98 0.09
CA ILE A 117 -6.06 -9.58 1.15
C ILE A 117 -7.42 -9.23 0.54
N LYS A 118 -8.52 -9.77 1.08
CA LYS A 118 -9.86 -9.37 0.63
C LYS A 118 -10.22 -7.99 1.16
N PRO A 119 -11.02 -7.18 0.42
CA PRO A 119 -11.44 -5.85 0.88
C PRO A 119 -12.09 -5.86 2.28
N ALA A 120 -12.93 -6.86 2.57
CA ALA A 120 -13.58 -7.00 3.87
C ALA A 120 -12.58 -7.33 5.00
N GLU A 121 -11.55 -8.11 4.73
CA GLU A 121 -10.50 -8.45 5.70
C GLU A 121 -9.67 -7.19 6.03
N LEU A 122 -9.25 -6.44 4.99
CA LEU A 122 -8.50 -5.20 5.18
C LEU A 122 -9.33 -4.16 5.95
N ALA A 123 -10.60 -3.96 5.55
CA ALA A 123 -11.50 -3.07 6.26
C ALA A 123 -11.75 -3.50 7.71
N GLY A 124 -11.77 -4.81 7.99
CA GLY A 124 -11.87 -5.36 9.34
C GLY A 124 -10.65 -5.02 10.19
N MET A 125 -9.43 -5.28 9.68
CA MET A 125 -8.19 -4.93 10.36
C MET A 125 -8.09 -3.42 10.62
N ALA A 126 -8.44 -2.61 9.62
CA ALA A 126 -8.40 -1.16 9.75
C ALA A 126 -9.41 -0.62 10.80
N ARG A 127 -10.63 -1.20 10.87
CA ARG A 127 -11.59 -0.86 11.94
C ARG A 127 -11.05 -1.19 13.33
N ASN A 128 -10.38 -2.33 13.48
CA ASN A 128 -9.77 -2.70 14.77
C ASN A 128 -8.68 -1.69 15.18
N ALA A 129 -8.00 -1.07 14.22
CA ALA A 129 -7.03 0.00 14.43
C ALA A 129 -7.66 1.41 14.64
N GLY A 130 -8.99 1.52 14.72
CA GLY A 130 -9.69 2.80 14.93
C GLY A 130 -9.89 3.63 13.67
N LEU A 131 -9.86 2.99 12.49
CA LEU A 131 -10.11 3.64 11.21
C LEU A 131 -11.52 3.31 10.70
N VAL A 132 -12.20 4.29 10.12
CA VAL A 132 -13.53 4.15 9.51
C VAL A 132 -13.39 4.14 7.99
N LEU A 133 -13.99 3.14 7.33
CA LEU A 133 -14.04 3.07 5.88
C LEU A 133 -15.05 4.10 5.34
N LEU A 134 -14.58 5.02 4.49
CA LEU A 134 -15.41 6.03 3.85
C LEU A 134 -15.70 5.74 2.38
N ASP A 135 -14.71 5.21 1.65
CA ASP A 135 -14.89 4.81 0.25
C ASP A 135 -13.98 3.64 -0.11
N GLN A 136 -14.38 2.89 -1.14
CA GLN A 136 -13.59 1.82 -1.74
C GLN A 136 -13.76 1.81 -3.25
N ARG A 137 -12.63 1.68 -3.96
CA ARG A 137 -12.59 1.66 -5.42
C ARG A 137 -11.70 0.55 -5.93
N GLY A 138 -12.10 -0.06 -7.04
CA GLY A 138 -11.21 -0.91 -7.80
C GLY A 138 -10.16 -0.08 -8.52
N LEU A 139 -8.95 -0.60 -8.58
CA LEU A 139 -7.83 -0.02 -9.31
C LEU A 139 -7.56 -0.85 -10.55
N GLY A 140 -7.82 -0.29 -11.72
CA GLY A 140 -7.54 -0.91 -13.01
C GLY A 140 -6.38 -0.23 -13.72
N TYR A 141 -5.56 -1.00 -14.41
CA TYR A 141 -4.49 -0.53 -15.27
C TYR A 141 -4.74 -0.94 -16.72
N ASN A 142 -4.69 0.00 -17.64
CA ASN A 142 -4.77 -0.27 -19.06
C ASN A 142 -3.34 -0.23 -19.66
N PRO A 143 -2.78 -1.38 -20.08
CA PRO A 143 -1.41 -1.45 -20.58
C PRO A 143 -1.21 -0.74 -21.93
N LEU A 144 -2.27 -0.61 -22.74
CA LEU A 144 -2.19 0.07 -24.04
C LEU A 144 -2.09 1.59 -23.90
N THR A 145 -2.83 2.16 -22.94
CA THR A 145 -2.82 3.61 -22.68
C THR A 145 -1.91 4.01 -21.53
N GLN A 146 -1.34 3.04 -20.81
CA GLN A 146 -0.52 3.21 -19.61
C GLN A 146 -1.20 4.07 -18.52
N ARG A 147 -2.54 3.96 -18.42
CA ARG A 147 -3.33 4.76 -17.48
C ARG A 147 -3.98 3.90 -16.42
N PHE A 148 -3.96 4.39 -15.19
CA PHE A 148 -4.75 3.87 -14.09
C PHE A 148 -6.15 4.49 -14.10
N ARG A 149 -7.14 3.71 -13.67
CA ARG A 149 -8.52 4.18 -13.49
C ARG A 149 -9.11 3.58 -12.22
N LEU A 150 -9.86 4.40 -11.48
CA LEU A 150 -10.70 3.96 -10.39
C LEU A 150 -12.08 3.58 -10.94
N HIS A 151 -12.64 2.48 -10.41
CA HIS A 151 -13.96 1.98 -10.80
C HIS A 151 -14.65 1.27 -9.62
N GLY A 152 -15.91 0.88 -9.78
CA GLY A 152 -16.68 0.22 -8.70
C GLY A 152 -16.35 -1.26 -8.49
N PHE A 153 -15.71 -1.94 -9.46
CA PHE A 153 -15.40 -3.36 -9.38
C PHE A 153 -14.10 -3.62 -8.61
N LEU A 154 -14.18 -4.32 -7.49
CA LEU A 154 -13.04 -4.61 -6.60
C LEU A 154 -12.33 -5.94 -6.93
N GLY A 155 -12.56 -6.49 -8.10
CA GLY A 155 -12.16 -7.87 -8.45
C GLY A 155 -10.68 -8.08 -8.67
N LEU A 156 -9.86 -7.04 -8.85
CA LEU A 156 -8.41 -7.14 -9.02
C LEU A 156 -7.70 -6.33 -7.93
N GLY A 157 -6.99 -5.27 -8.32
CA GLY A 157 -6.48 -4.29 -7.36
C GLY A 157 -7.61 -3.42 -6.80
N TYR A 158 -7.47 -2.98 -5.57
CA TYR A 158 -8.43 -2.07 -4.96
C TYR A 158 -7.76 -1.08 -4.01
N LEU A 159 -8.46 0.00 -3.74
CA LEU A 159 -8.05 1.07 -2.84
C LEU A 159 -9.15 1.30 -1.81
N LEU A 160 -8.78 1.42 -0.53
CA LEU A 160 -9.65 1.84 0.55
C LEU A 160 -9.25 3.24 1.02
N ALA A 161 -10.23 4.13 1.14
CA ALA A 161 -10.09 5.43 1.79
C ALA A 161 -10.67 5.33 3.21
N MET A 162 -9.81 5.47 4.19
CA MET A 162 -10.13 5.35 5.61
C MET A 162 -9.91 6.68 6.31
N GLN A 163 -10.66 6.95 7.38
CA GLN A 163 -10.47 8.10 8.22
C GLN A 163 -10.29 7.67 9.68
N LYS A 164 -9.34 8.28 10.39
CA LYS A 164 -9.19 8.06 11.82
C LYS A 164 -10.30 8.77 12.57
N THR A 165 -10.96 8.05 13.47
CA THR A 165 -11.94 8.67 14.39
C THR A 165 -11.28 9.76 15.24
N ALA A 166 -12.06 10.77 15.60
CA ALA A 166 -11.61 11.85 16.48
C ALA A 166 -11.34 11.33 17.90
#